data_d159787d2b941535431c0260fe5e6713
#
_entry.id   d159787d2b941535431c0260fe5e6713
#
_cell.length_a   1.000
_cell.length_b   1.000
_cell.length_c   1.000
_cell.angle_alpha   90.00
_cell.angle_beta   90.00
_cell.angle_gamma   90.00
#
_symmetry.space_group_name_H-M   'P 1'
#
loop_
_entity.id
_entity.type
_entity.pdbx_description
1 polymer ?
#
loop_
_entity_poly.entity_id
_entity_poly.type
_entity_poly.pdbx_seq_one_letter_code
_entity_poly.pdbx_strand_id
1 'polypeptide(L)'
;MKDFGGKVRVVYKNMVVHPQTVMKAHLAGCAASKQGKFMDFKHEFWEKAYGPYSQTRDASKLGEENIMSIVKGLKLDATKFKADMDGQECKARVDGDMTELSKWRVNSTPSFFINGKVFRWNGDPNGFKQAVEENLKAVEASGVPCAEYYDKEVIAKGEKQFRSKKDPKPSK
;
A
#
# COMPACT_ATOMS: atom_id res chain seq x y z
N MET A 1 -2.17 -8.86 11.30
CA MET A 1 -1.39 -7.93 12.17
C MET A 1 -1.65 -8.17 13.64
N LYS A 2 -2.91 -8.33 14.06
CA LYS A 2 -3.25 -8.68 15.45
C LYS A 2 -2.51 -9.95 15.93
N ASP A 3 -2.34 -10.92 15.04
CA ASP A 3 -1.68 -12.21 15.32
C ASP A 3 -0.17 -12.09 15.63
N PHE A 4 0.44 -10.95 15.34
CA PHE A 4 1.89 -10.74 15.51
C PHE A 4 2.24 -9.81 16.69
N GLY A 5 1.28 -9.49 17.54
CA GLY A 5 1.53 -8.74 18.79
C GLY A 5 2.28 -7.41 18.62
N GLY A 6 2.05 -6.69 17.51
CA GLY A 6 2.74 -5.43 17.21
C GLY A 6 4.15 -5.55 16.62
N LYS A 7 4.68 -6.77 16.45
CA LYS A 7 6.02 -6.99 15.87
C LYS A 7 6.10 -6.71 14.35
N VAL A 8 4.97 -6.49 13.67
CA VAL A 8 4.90 -6.28 12.22
C VAL A 8 4.30 -4.92 11.90
N ARG A 9 4.99 -4.15 11.07
CA ARG A 9 4.52 -2.91 10.48
C ARG A 9 4.21 -3.11 8.99
N VAL A 10 3.00 -2.75 8.56
CA VAL A 10 2.63 -2.73 7.14
C VAL A 10 2.69 -1.30 6.63
N VAL A 11 3.37 -1.10 5.52
CA VAL A 11 3.46 0.17 4.81
C VAL A 11 2.75 0.02 3.47
N TYR A 12 1.77 0.88 3.22
CA TYR A 12 1.09 0.98 1.93
C TYR A 12 1.76 2.05 1.08
N LYS A 13 2.08 1.70 -0.16
CA LYS A 13 2.56 2.62 -1.18
C LYS A 13 1.52 2.77 -2.28
N ASN A 14 1.32 3.99 -2.75
CA ASN A 14 0.39 4.27 -3.82
C ASN A 14 1.02 3.96 -5.17
N MET A 15 0.40 3.06 -5.93
CA MET A 15 0.74 2.84 -7.33
C MET A 15 -0.47 3.21 -8.20
N VAL A 16 -0.42 4.37 -8.82
CA VAL A 16 -1.52 4.90 -9.64
C VAL A 16 -1.37 4.35 -11.06
N VAL A 17 -2.16 3.34 -11.40
CA VAL A 17 -2.04 2.65 -12.70
C VAL A 17 -2.84 3.36 -13.80
N HIS A 18 -4.00 3.95 -13.45
CA HIS A 18 -4.89 4.68 -14.37
C HIS A 18 -5.25 6.03 -13.77
N PRO A 19 -4.36 7.05 -13.84
CA PRO A 19 -4.53 8.31 -13.12
C PRO A 19 -5.85 9.04 -13.43
N GLN A 20 -6.33 8.97 -14.68
CA GLN A 20 -7.60 9.61 -15.08
C GLN A 20 -8.80 9.05 -14.30
N THR A 21 -8.72 7.79 -13.86
CA THR A 21 -9.84 7.08 -13.22
C THR A 21 -9.66 6.97 -11.70
N VAL A 22 -8.43 6.70 -11.23
CA VAL A 22 -8.21 6.30 -9.83
C VAL A 22 -7.44 7.31 -8.98
N MET A 23 -6.91 8.40 -9.55
CA MET A 23 -6.13 9.38 -8.80
C MET A 23 -6.88 9.89 -7.56
N LYS A 24 -8.16 10.24 -7.71
CA LYS A 24 -8.99 10.71 -6.59
C LYS A 24 -9.10 9.69 -5.46
N ALA A 25 -9.15 8.40 -5.77
CA ALA A 25 -9.20 7.34 -4.77
C ALA A 25 -7.91 7.28 -3.93
N HIS A 26 -6.75 7.46 -4.57
CA HIS A 26 -5.47 7.52 -3.86
C HIS A 26 -5.35 8.75 -2.96
N LEU A 27 -5.76 9.91 -3.45
CA LEU A 27 -5.81 11.15 -2.67
C LEU A 27 -6.78 11.03 -1.48
N ALA A 28 -7.95 10.43 -1.71
CA ALA A 28 -8.94 10.14 -0.67
C ALA A 28 -8.40 9.21 0.41
N GLY A 29 -7.65 8.16 0.02
CA GLY A 29 -6.95 7.28 0.96
C GLY A 29 -5.95 8.04 1.84
N CYS A 30 -5.22 8.99 1.28
CA CYS A 30 -4.34 9.89 2.02
C CYS A 30 -5.12 10.76 3.01
N ALA A 31 -6.21 11.41 2.57
CA ALA A 31 -7.04 12.24 3.43
C ALA A 31 -7.66 11.44 4.61
N ALA A 32 -8.14 10.23 4.34
CA ALA A 32 -8.61 9.31 5.38
C ALA A 32 -7.49 8.94 6.38
N SER A 33 -6.27 8.74 5.89
CA SER A 33 -5.09 8.46 6.73
C SER A 33 -4.80 9.61 7.71
N LYS A 34 -4.97 10.86 7.28
CA LYS A 34 -4.77 12.05 8.14
C LYS A 34 -5.81 12.15 9.27
N GLN A 35 -6.93 11.44 9.15
CA GLN A 35 -7.94 11.30 10.21
C GLN A 35 -7.87 9.93 10.92
N GLY A 36 -6.79 9.14 10.71
CA GLY A 36 -6.59 7.84 11.36
C GLY A 36 -7.52 6.73 10.84
N LYS A 37 -8.20 6.95 9.70
CA LYS A 37 -9.26 6.07 9.17
C LYS A 37 -8.93 5.43 7.81
N PHE A 38 -7.64 5.30 7.48
CA PHE A 38 -7.23 4.71 6.21
C PHE A 38 -7.80 3.31 5.96
N MET A 39 -7.72 2.42 6.95
CA MET A 39 -8.17 1.03 6.78
C MET A 39 -9.69 0.93 6.65
N ASP A 40 -10.42 1.70 7.44
CA ASP A 40 -11.88 1.75 7.39
C ASP A 40 -12.32 2.30 6.02
N PHE A 41 -11.69 3.41 5.58
CA PHE A 41 -11.95 3.99 4.26
C PHE A 41 -11.62 3.03 3.12
N LYS A 42 -10.45 2.37 3.17
CA LYS A 42 -10.03 1.39 2.18
C LYS A 42 -11.05 0.26 2.05
N HIS A 43 -11.56 -0.27 3.18
CA HIS A 43 -12.55 -1.33 3.19
C HIS A 43 -13.86 -0.88 2.53
N GLU A 44 -14.41 0.23 2.99
CA GLU A 44 -15.66 0.79 2.46
C GLU A 44 -15.55 1.18 0.98
N PHE A 45 -14.41 1.73 0.57
CA PHE A 45 -14.16 2.08 -0.83
C PHE A 45 -14.11 0.84 -1.72
N TRP A 46 -13.51 -0.26 -1.22
CA TRP A 46 -13.46 -1.52 -1.95
C TRP A 46 -14.87 -2.08 -2.18
N GLU A 47 -15.69 -2.10 -1.13
CA GLU A 47 -17.05 -2.65 -1.19
C GLU A 47 -18.02 -1.76 -2.00
N LYS A 48 -17.97 -0.45 -1.77
CA LYS A 48 -19.01 0.47 -2.28
C LYS A 48 -18.65 1.20 -3.57
N ALA A 49 -17.39 1.22 -3.94
CA ALA A 49 -16.89 1.92 -5.13
C ALA A 49 -16.17 0.99 -6.09
N TYR A 50 -15.06 0.38 -5.67
CA TYR A 50 -14.24 -0.43 -6.56
C TYR A 50 -14.91 -1.75 -6.96
N GLY A 51 -15.58 -2.45 -6.07
CA GLY A 51 -16.33 -3.66 -6.38
C GLY A 51 -17.37 -3.44 -7.48
N PRO A 52 -18.31 -2.48 -7.33
CA PRO A 52 -19.24 -2.10 -8.40
C PRO A 52 -18.56 -1.65 -9.69
N TYR A 53 -17.50 -0.85 -9.61
CA TYR A 53 -16.71 -0.48 -10.79
C TYR A 53 -16.12 -1.69 -11.51
N SER A 54 -15.57 -2.64 -10.78
CA SER A 54 -14.94 -3.83 -11.37
C SER A 54 -15.91 -4.67 -12.18
N GLN A 55 -17.19 -4.68 -11.79
CA GLN A 55 -18.27 -5.41 -12.46
C GLN A 55 -18.85 -4.66 -13.64
N THR A 56 -19.06 -3.35 -13.50
CA THR A 56 -19.79 -2.54 -14.49
C THR A 56 -18.89 -1.73 -15.43
N ARG A 57 -17.63 -1.51 -15.04
CA ARG A 57 -16.69 -0.56 -15.66
C ARG A 57 -17.17 0.88 -15.69
N ASP A 58 -18.19 1.20 -14.88
CA ASP A 58 -18.70 2.55 -14.73
C ASP A 58 -17.78 3.37 -13.83
N ALA A 59 -16.97 4.26 -14.43
CA ALA A 59 -16.00 5.10 -13.73
C ALA A 59 -16.65 6.06 -12.72
N SER A 60 -17.94 6.36 -12.83
CA SER A 60 -18.65 7.21 -11.87
C SER A 60 -18.65 6.60 -10.46
N LYS A 61 -18.57 5.28 -10.35
CA LYS A 61 -18.46 4.55 -9.06
C LYS A 61 -17.21 4.91 -8.27
N LEU A 62 -16.14 5.33 -8.94
CA LEU A 62 -14.90 5.79 -8.32
C LEU A 62 -14.87 7.31 -8.12
N GLY A 63 -15.96 7.99 -8.48
CA GLY A 63 -16.09 9.44 -8.43
C GLY A 63 -16.17 10.02 -7.03
N GLU A 64 -16.06 11.34 -6.98
CA GLU A 64 -16.04 12.11 -5.73
C GLU A 64 -17.34 11.97 -4.92
N GLU A 65 -18.49 11.84 -5.59
CA GLU A 65 -19.78 11.65 -4.92
C GLU A 65 -19.78 10.38 -4.05
N ASN A 66 -19.33 9.24 -4.60
CA ASN A 66 -19.21 8.00 -3.84
C ASN A 66 -18.15 8.09 -2.72
N ILE A 67 -17.02 8.75 -2.99
CA ILE A 67 -16.00 8.99 -1.97
C ILE A 67 -16.60 9.77 -0.80
N MET A 68 -17.32 10.86 -1.07
CA MET A 68 -17.93 11.68 -0.01
C MET A 68 -19.06 10.96 0.72
N SER A 69 -19.80 10.07 0.06
CA SER A 69 -20.77 9.19 0.70
C SER A 69 -20.12 8.25 1.72
N ILE A 70 -18.97 7.67 1.37
CA ILE A 70 -18.16 6.83 2.27
C ILE A 70 -17.65 7.65 3.45
N VAL A 71 -17.13 8.85 3.20
CA VAL A 71 -16.65 9.80 4.23
C VAL A 71 -17.73 10.08 5.26
N LYS A 72 -18.96 10.36 4.80
CA LYS A 72 -20.13 10.59 5.67
C LYS A 72 -20.48 9.33 6.47
N GLY A 73 -20.47 8.16 5.83
CA GLY A 73 -20.76 6.88 6.49
C GLY A 73 -19.75 6.55 7.61
N LEU A 74 -18.49 6.89 7.42
CA LEU A 74 -17.43 6.72 8.40
C LEU A 74 -17.36 7.82 9.46
N LYS A 75 -18.26 8.82 9.39
CA LYS A 75 -18.31 9.98 10.29
C LYS A 75 -16.98 10.76 10.33
N LEU A 76 -16.30 10.85 9.19
CA LEU A 76 -15.13 11.70 9.05
C LEU A 76 -15.53 13.16 8.94
N ASP A 77 -14.63 14.07 9.33
CA ASP A 77 -14.79 15.48 9.04
C ASP A 77 -14.70 15.71 7.53
N ALA A 78 -15.87 15.95 6.90
CA ALA A 78 -15.97 16.07 5.44
C ALA A 78 -15.26 17.31 4.89
N THR A 79 -15.26 18.42 5.64
CA THR A 79 -14.59 19.66 5.24
C THR A 79 -13.09 19.48 5.26
N LYS A 80 -12.56 18.95 6.36
CA LYS A 80 -11.15 18.64 6.49
C LYS A 80 -10.71 17.58 5.47
N PHE A 81 -11.52 16.53 5.27
CA PHE A 81 -11.24 15.49 4.30
C PHE A 81 -11.11 16.05 2.88
N LYS A 82 -12.04 16.91 2.47
CA LYS A 82 -12.01 17.52 1.15
C LYS A 82 -10.79 18.42 0.97
N ALA A 83 -10.49 19.24 1.95
CA ALA A 83 -9.30 20.10 1.95
C ALA A 83 -8.00 19.28 1.86
N ASP A 84 -7.89 18.19 2.61
CA ASP A 84 -6.73 17.30 2.57
C ASP A 84 -6.62 16.53 1.24
N MET A 85 -7.76 16.06 0.70
CA MET A 85 -7.80 15.31 -0.57
C MET A 85 -7.37 16.18 -1.76
N ASP A 86 -7.78 17.44 -1.78
CA ASP A 86 -7.44 18.40 -2.85
C ASP A 86 -6.10 19.11 -2.59
N GLY A 87 -5.54 18.92 -1.39
CA GLY A 87 -4.35 19.60 -0.93
C GLY A 87 -3.04 19.05 -1.50
N GLN A 88 -2.02 19.93 -1.50
CA GLN A 88 -0.70 19.61 -2.03
C GLN A 88 0.01 18.49 -1.24
N GLU A 89 -0.28 18.33 0.04
CA GLU A 89 0.37 17.31 0.88
C GLU A 89 0.02 15.88 0.42
N CYS A 90 -1.28 15.60 0.21
CA CYS A 90 -1.70 14.30 -0.29
C CYS A 90 -1.23 14.06 -1.72
N LYS A 91 -1.22 15.09 -2.56
CA LYS A 91 -0.65 14.99 -3.90
C LYS A 91 0.84 14.66 -3.85
N ALA A 92 1.62 15.40 -3.08
CA ALA A 92 3.06 15.18 -2.94
C ALA A 92 3.37 13.77 -2.38
N ARG A 93 2.55 13.26 -1.46
CA ARG A 93 2.69 11.90 -0.94
C ARG A 93 2.48 10.84 -2.02
N VAL A 94 1.41 10.97 -2.82
CA VAL A 94 1.14 10.03 -3.91
C VAL A 94 2.22 10.10 -4.99
N ASP A 95 2.63 11.31 -5.38
CA ASP A 95 3.70 11.53 -6.36
C ASP A 95 5.06 10.98 -5.85
N GLY A 96 5.34 11.15 -4.57
CA GLY A 96 6.53 10.60 -3.91
C GLY A 96 6.54 9.07 -3.93
N ASP A 97 5.41 8.42 -3.61
CA ASP A 97 5.28 6.96 -3.71
C ASP A 97 5.52 6.49 -5.15
N MET A 98 4.91 7.13 -6.15
CA MET A 98 5.10 6.80 -7.56
C MET A 98 6.55 6.95 -8.01
N THR A 99 7.22 8.01 -7.56
CA THR A 99 8.65 8.26 -7.84
C THR A 99 9.52 7.16 -7.24
N GLU A 100 9.26 6.78 -5.99
CA GLU A 100 9.99 5.70 -5.31
C GLU A 100 9.77 4.36 -6.01
N LEU A 101 8.53 4.00 -6.30
CA LEU A 101 8.19 2.76 -6.99
C LEU A 101 8.84 2.68 -8.38
N SER A 102 8.92 3.79 -9.10
CA SER A 102 9.61 3.88 -10.39
C SER A 102 11.12 3.60 -10.25
N LYS A 103 11.78 4.15 -9.22
CA LYS A 103 13.20 3.87 -8.95
C LYS A 103 13.46 2.36 -8.74
N TRP A 104 12.53 1.69 -8.07
CA TRP A 104 12.60 0.25 -7.82
C TRP A 104 12.04 -0.60 -8.97
N ARG A 105 11.61 0.02 -10.07
CA ARG A 105 10.99 -0.63 -11.24
C ARG A 105 9.76 -1.47 -10.87
N VAL A 106 9.01 -1.07 -9.86
CA VAL A 106 7.74 -1.70 -9.52
C VAL A 106 6.72 -1.29 -10.59
N ASN A 107 6.18 -2.26 -11.32
CA ASN A 107 5.34 -2.05 -12.49
C ASN A 107 4.01 -2.81 -12.45
N SER A 108 3.66 -3.41 -11.32
CA SER A 108 2.43 -4.18 -11.17
C SER A 108 1.85 -4.10 -9.76
N THR A 109 0.53 -4.31 -9.66
CA THR A 109 -0.21 -4.41 -8.41
C THR A 109 -0.96 -5.74 -8.35
N PRO A 110 -1.04 -6.38 -7.18
CA PRO A 110 -0.32 -6.04 -5.96
C PRO A 110 1.16 -6.50 -6.02
N SER A 111 2.07 -5.68 -5.48
CA SER A 111 3.47 -6.05 -5.28
C SER A 111 3.79 -5.99 -3.80
N PHE A 112 4.54 -6.97 -3.31
CA PHE A 112 4.85 -7.11 -1.90
C PHE A 112 6.35 -7.21 -1.67
N PHE A 113 6.80 -6.55 -0.60
CA PHE A 113 8.16 -6.66 -0.08
C PHE A 113 8.09 -6.99 1.41
N ILE A 114 8.91 -7.90 1.88
CA ILE A 114 9.07 -8.22 3.29
C ILE A 114 10.54 -7.99 3.65
N ASN A 115 10.81 -7.08 4.56
CA ASN A 115 12.16 -6.73 4.99
C ASN A 115 13.14 -6.49 3.83
N GLY A 116 12.69 -5.69 2.84
CA GLY A 116 13.52 -5.30 1.69
C GLY A 116 13.68 -6.37 0.59
N LYS A 117 12.98 -7.51 0.69
CA LYS A 117 12.99 -8.57 -0.33
C LYS A 117 11.64 -8.72 -1.00
N VAL A 118 11.65 -8.92 -2.32
CA VAL A 118 10.40 -9.15 -3.07
C VAL A 118 9.73 -10.43 -2.57
N PHE A 119 8.48 -10.32 -2.15
CA PHE A 119 7.64 -11.46 -1.82
C PHE A 119 6.65 -11.72 -2.97
N ARG A 120 6.72 -12.91 -3.53
CA ARG A 120 5.83 -13.34 -4.62
C ARG A 120 4.64 -14.09 -4.05
N TRP A 121 3.56 -13.35 -3.83
CA TRP A 121 2.32 -13.96 -3.36
C TRP A 121 1.68 -14.83 -4.44
N ASN A 122 1.28 -16.02 -4.06
CA ASN A 122 0.63 -17.00 -4.93
C ASN A 122 -0.92 -17.01 -4.78
N GLY A 123 -1.48 -16.09 -3.99
CA GLY A 123 -2.92 -16.03 -3.69
C GLY A 123 -3.30 -16.72 -2.38
N ASP A 124 -2.39 -17.47 -1.74
CA ASP A 124 -2.65 -18.15 -0.48
C ASP A 124 -2.36 -17.25 0.73
N PRO A 125 -3.38 -16.90 1.55
CA PRO A 125 -3.19 -16.14 2.78
C PRO A 125 -2.27 -16.82 3.80
N ASN A 126 -2.26 -18.17 3.86
CA ASN A 126 -1.40 -18.92 4.76
C ASN A 126 0.08 -18.78 4.35
N GLY A 127 0.37 -18.83 3.06
CA GLY A 127 1.73 -18.61 2.55
C GLY A 127 2.25 -17.21 2.88
N PHE A 128 1.39 -16.20 2.88
CA PHE A 128 1.76 -14.86 3.31
C PHE A 128 2.08 -14.81 4.81
N LYS A 129 1.24 -15.43 5.64
CA LYS A 129 1.46 -15.51 7.08
C LYS A 129 2.76 -16.22 7.42
N GLN A 130 3.00 -17.38 6.79
CA GLN A 130 4.24 -18.14 6.95
C GLN A 130 5.48 -17.31 6.58
N ALA A 131 5.45 -16.59 5.45
CA ALA A 131 6.56 -15.75 5.04
C ALA A 131 6.87 -14.63 6.06
N VAL A 132 5.84 -14.04 6.69
CA VAL A 132 6.03 -13.07 7.77
C VAL A 132 6.64 -13.72 9.00
N GLU A 133 6.17 -14.90 9.40
CA GLU A 133 6.70 -15.65 10.55
C GLU A 133 8.17 -16.04 10.35
N GLU A 134 8.54 -16.52 9.16
CA GLU A 134 9.93 -16.85 8.81
C GLU A 134 10.83 -15.62 8.87
N ASN A 135 10.34 -14.47 8.36
CA ASN A 135 11.09 -13.22 8.45
C ASN A 135 11.23 -12.72 9.89
N LEU A 136 10.21 -12.88 10.75
CA LEU A 136 10.34 -12.55 12.17
C LEU A 136 11.41 -13.39 12.87
N LYS A 137 11.43 -14.70 12.62
CA LYS A 137 12.49 -15.59 13.14
C LYS A 137 13.88 -15.17 12.66
N ALA A 138 14.00 -14.78 11.39
CA ALA A 138 15.26 -14.29 10.85
C ALA A 138 15.72 -12.98 11.51
N VAL A 139 14.77 -12.06 11.82
CA VAL A 139 15.07 -10.83 12.59
C VAL A 139 15.60 -11.18 13.97
N GLU A 140 14.91 -12.06 14.69
CA GLU A 140 15.29 -12.49 16.04
C GLU A 140 16.66 -13.19 16.04
N ALA A 141 16.93 -14.04 15.04
CA ALA A 141 18.21 -14.77 14.93
C ALA A 141 19.38 -13.89 14.46
N SER A 142 19.13 -12.71 13.89
CA SER A 142 20.18 -11.84 13.35
C SER A 142 21.09 -11.23 14.41
N GLY A 143 20.62 -11.12 15.65
CA GLY A 143 21.29 -10.42 16.73
C GLY A 143 21.42 -8.90 16.53
N VAL A 144 20.84 -8.36 15.45
CA VAL A 144 20.87 -6.91 15.18
C VAL A 144 19.80 -6.23 16.02
N PRO A 145 20.13 -5.17 16.79
CA PRO A 145 19.14 -4.42 17.55
C PRO A 145 18.00 -3.91 16.68
N CYS A 146 16.76 -3.99 17.19
CA CYS A 146 15.56 -3.62 16.42
C CYS A 146 15.64 -2.19 15.87
N ALA A 147 16.22 -1.24 16.62
CA ALA A 147 16.41 0.14 16.19
C ALA A 147 17.35 0.29 14.97
N GLU A 148 18.27 -0.65 14.78
CA GLU A 148 19.27 -0.62 13.70
C GLU A 148 18.92 -1.55 12.55
N TYR A 149 17.96 -2.47 12.76
CA TYR A 149 17.66 -3.52 11.81
C TYR A 149 17.22 -2.97 10.44
N TYR A 150 16.42 -1.92 10.45
CA TYR A 150 15.94 -1.32 9.21
C TYR A 150 17.09 -0.83 8.33
N ASP A 151 18.03 -0.10 8.90
CA ASP A 151 19.16 0.47 8.13
C ASP A 151 20.17 -0.60 7.74
N LYS A 152 20.55 -1.48 8.67
CA LYS A 152 21.60 -2.49 8.46
C LYS A 152 21.17 -3.67 7.60
N GLU A 153 19.92 -4.10 7.72
CA GLU A 153 19.44 -5.31 7.04
C GLU A 153 18.48 -4.97 5.87
N VAL A 154 17.53 -4.07 6.08
CA VAL A 154 16.53 -3.78 5.05
C VAL A 154 17.09 -2.83 3.99
N ILE A 155 17.66 -1.69 4.39
CA ILE A 155 18.20 -0.70 3.44
C ILE A 155 19.52 -1.18 2.84
N ALA A 156 20.45 -1.66 3.66
CA ALA A 156 21.78 -2.02 3.18
C ALA A 156 21.78 -3.31 2.33
N LYS A 157 21.01 -4.32 2.72
CA LYS A 157 21.02 -5.66 2.11
C LYS A 157 19.76 -6.00 1.31
N GLY A 158 18.75 -5.14 1.30
CA GLY A 158 17.52 -5.34 0.55
C GLY A 158 17.74 -5.35 -0.97
N GLU A 159 16.79 -5.93 -1.69
CA GLU A 159 16.81 -5.91 -3.15
C GLU A 159 16.68 -4.47 -3.65
N LYS A 160 17.48 -4.11 -4.65
CA LYS A 160 17.53 -2.75 -5.20
C LYS A 160 16.61 -2.55 -6.39
N GLN A 161 15.92 -3.60 -6.82
CA GLN A 161 14.94 -3.51 -7.89
C GLN A 161 13.92 -4.66 -7.82
N PHE A 162 12.68 -4.33 -8.14
CA PHE A 162 11.64 -5.31 -8.36
C PHE A 162 11.96 -6.14 -9.61
N ARG A 163 11.76 -7.45 -9.52
CA ARG A 163 11.88 -8.36 -10.66
C ARG A 163 10.58 -9.10 -10.87
N SER A 164 9.99 -8.94 -12.02
CA SER A 164 8.80 -9.70 -12.41
C SER A 164 9.18 -11.16 -12.71
N LYS A 165 8.17 -12.05 -12.79
CA LYS A 165 8.41 -13.44 -13.22
C LYS A 165 8.96 -13.56 -14.65
N LYS A 166 8.78 -12.49 -15.44
CA LYS A 166 9.20 -12.42 -16.86
C LYS A 166 10.61 -11.88 -17.04
N ASP A 167 11.19 -11.30 -15.98
CA ASP A 167 12.53 -10.74 -16.07
C ASP A 167 13.57 -11.87 -16.11
N PRO A 168 14.63 -11.74 -16.91
CA PRO A 168 15.71 -12.72 -16.94
C PRO A 168 16.32 -12.89 -15.55
N LYS A 169 16.68 -14.12 -15.21
CA LYS A 169 17.42 -14.38 -13.96
C LYS A 169 18.75 -13.61 -13.98
N PRO A 170 19.20 -13.05 -12.85
CA PRO A 170 20.51 -12.43 -12.80
C PRO A 170 21.57 -13.44 -13.25
N SER A 171 22.46 -13.02 -14.12
CA SER A 171 23.70 -13.75 -14.38
C SER A 171 24.42 -13.95 -13.06
N LYS A 172 24.84 -15.19 -12.79
CA LYS A 172 25.61 -15.53 -11.59
C LYS A 172 26.97 -14.84 -11.63
#